data_73a7286cd751b3a6da6c5d485cf19b94
#
_entry.id   73a7286cd751b3a6da6c5d485cf19b94
#
_cell.length_a   1.000
_cell.length_b   1.000
_cell.length_c   1.000
_cell.angle_alpha   90.00
_cell.angle_beta   90.00
_cell.angle_gamma   90.00
#
_symmetry.space_group_name_H-M   'P 1'
#
loop_
_entity.id
_entity.type
_entity.pdbx_description
1 polymer ?
#
loop_
_entity_poly.entity_id
_entity_poly.type
_entity_poly.pdbx_seq_one_letter_code
_entity_poly.pdbx_strand_id
1 'polypeptide(L)'
;DDRFIEFYNLVFMQYNRDAEGNLTPLANRNIDTGMGLERMAQILQKVPNNYETDLIFPLIQAAADLAGVDYAQLDDKGKTSLKVIGDHSRAVTQLICDGVTASNLGRGYILRRLLRRVVRHGRLLGIDKPFLVTMGEAAIALLKGAHPSVIERQEVILAELQREEARFLETLERGEKLLAEV
;
A
#
# COMPACT_ATOMS: atom_id res chain seq x y z
N ASP A 1 -10.50 18.53 -13.10
CA ASP A 1 -11.30 17.84 -14.11
C ASP A 1 -10.75 16.43 -14.26
N ASP A 2 -11.56 15.42 -13.96
CA ASP A 2 -11.17 14.00 -13.91
C ASP A 2 -10.72 13.42 -15.27
N ARG A 3 -10.85 14.17 -16.32
CA ARG A 3 -10.36 13.83 -17.67
C ARG A 3 -8.85 14.04 -17.83
N PHE A 4 -8.22 14.77 -16.91
CA PHE A 4 -6.80 15.12 -16.98
C PHE A 4 -6.06 14.48 -15.82
N ILE A 5 -5.02 13.71 -16.10
CA ILE A 5 -4.16 13.08 -15.11
C ILE A 5 -2.78 13.73 -15.22
N GLU A 6 -2.32 14.38 -14.14
CA GLU A 6 -0.94 14.78 -14.01
C GLU A 6 -0.08 13.55 -13.77
N PHE A 7 0.82 13.23 -14.68
CA PHE A 7 1.74 12.09 -14.56
C PHE A 7 3.21 12.54 -14.50
N TYR A 8 3.49 13.75 -14.92
CA TYR A 8 4.83 14.34 -14.98
C TYR A 8 4.76 15.83 -14.73
N ASN A 9 5.71 16.37 -13.96
CA ASN A 9 5.83 17.80 -13.75
C ASN A 9 7.28 18.29 -13.86
N LEU A 10 7.43 19.58 -14.12
CA LEU A 10 8.69 20.32 -14.13
C LEU A 10 8.60 21.41 -13.07
N VAL A 11 9.56 21.43 -12.14
CA VAL A 11 9.68 22.45 -11.10
C VAL A 11 10.89 23.33 -11.39
N PHE A 12 10.65 24.60 -11.67
CA PHE A 12 11.69 25.60 -11.95
C PHE A 12 12.15 26.23 -10.65
N MET A 13 13.19 25.68 -10.03
CA MET A 13 13.73 26.18 -8.76
C MET A 13 14.55 27.45 -8.99
N GLN A 14 14.20 28.50 -8.27
CA GLN A 14 14.84 29.82 -8.37
C GLN A 14 15.43 30.27 -7.04
N TYR A 15 14.93 29.78 -5.92
CA TYR A 15 15.26 30.24 -4.58
C TYR A 15 15.64 29.10 -3.65
N ASN A 16 16.57 29.38 -2.75
CA ASN A 16 16.81 28.59 -1.55
C ASN A 16 16.00 29.18 -0.39
N ARG A 17 15.37 28.31 0.44
CA ARG A 17 14.67 28.69 1.65
C ARG A 17 15.47 28.19 2.86
N ASP A 18 15.87 29.12 3.73
CA ASP A 18 16.56 28.78 4.97
C ASP A 18 15.60 28.27 6.08
N ALA A 19 16.16 27.90 7.23
CA ALA A 19 15.40 27.40 8.38
C ALA A 19 14.44 28.47 8.96
N GLU A 20 14.78 29.75 8.81
CA GLU A 20 14.01 30.91 9.25
C GLU A 20 12.92 31.30 8.24
N GLY A 21 12.92 30.68 7.04
CA GLY A 21 11.95 30.90 5.99
C GLY A 21 12.31 32.01 4.98
N ASN A 22 13.51 32.59 5.05
CA ASN A 22 13.96 33.59 4.09
C ASN A 22 14.28 32.94 2.75
N LEU A 23 13.93 33.62 1.67
CA LEU A 23 14.20 33.21 0.30
C LEU A 23 15.41 33.96 -0.26
N THR A 24 16.43 33.22 -0.66
CA THR A 24 17.62 33.76 -1.36
C THR A 24 17.70 33.19 -2.77
N PRO A 25 18.00 33.96 -3.80
CA PRO A 25 18.17 33.44 -5.16
C PRO A 25 19.27 32.37 -5.22
N LEU A 26 19.00 31.32 -5.96
CA LEU A 26 20.03 30.31 -6.26
C LEU A 26 21.10 30.91 -7.19
N ALA A 27 22.35 30.55 -6.94
CA ALA A 27 23.47 30.95 -7.83
C ALA A 27 23.27 30.36 -9.24
N ASN A 28 22.77 29.13 -9.34
CA ASN A 28 22.39 28.49 -10.60
C ASN A 28 20.91 28.09 -10.53
N ARG A 29 20.15 28.44 -11.54
CA ARG A 29 18.76 28.00 -11.68
C ARG A 29 18.74 26.52 -12.05
N ASN A 30 17.84 25.78 -11.44
CA ASN A 30 17.69 24.35 -11.65
C ASN A 30 16.26 24.01 -12.07
N ILE A 31 16.12 22.88 -12.77
CA ILE A 31 14.85 22.26 -13.06
C ILE A 31 14.87 20.92 -12.37
N ASP A 32 13.89 20.70 -11.48
CA ASP A 32 13.59 19.40 -10.91
C ASP A 32 12.41 18.78 -11.64
N THR A 33 12.34 17.45 -11.65
CA THR A 33 11.27 16.74 -12.34
C THR A 33 10.66 15.71 -11.41
N GLY A 34 9.33 15.56 -11.49
CA GLY A 34 8.59 14.52 -10.81
C GLY A 34 7.74 13.72 -11.77
N MET A 35 7.76 12.39 -11.65
CA MET A 35 6.93 11.50 -12.46
C MET A 35 6.29 10.42 -11.59
N GLY A 36 4.98 10.21 -11.74
CA GLY A 36 4.30 9.08 -11.14
C GLY A 36 4.51 7.81 -11.95
N LEU A 37 5.25 6.82 -11.41
CA LEU A 37 5.53 5.58 -12.10
C LEU A 37 4.24 4.84 -12.50
N GLU A 38 3.31 4.69 -11.56
CA GLU A 38 2.03 4.00 -11.79
C GLU A 38 1.15 4.76 -12.78
N ARG A 39 1.18 6.10 -12.75
CA ARG A 39 0.43 6.93 -13.72
C ARG A 39 1.00 6.80 -15.11
N MET A 40 2.33 6.79 -15.26
CA MET A 40 2.99 6.56 -16.53
C MET A 40 2.67 5.15 -17.05
N ALA A 41 2.78 4.12 -16.20
CA ALA A 41 2.44 2.75 -16.54
C ALA A 41 0.98 2.61 -17.00
N GLN A 42 0.04 3.26 -16.29
CA GLN A 42 -1.37 3.29 -16.69
C GLN A 42 -1.55 3.79 -18.13
N ILE A 43 -0.89 4.91 -18.47
CA ILE A 43 -0.99 5.52 -19.80
C ILE A 43 -0.40 4.60 -20.88
N LEU A 44 0.79 4.06 -20.63
CA LEU A 44 1.49 3.20 -21.59
C LEU A 44 0.79 1.85 -21.79
N GLN A 45 0.26 1.26 -20.72
CA GLN A 45 -0.48 0.00 -20.76
C GLN A 45 -1.94 0.17 -21.20
N LYS A 46 -2.42 1.43 -21.31
CA LYS A 46 -3.79 1.77 -21.73
C LYS A 46 -4.86 1.12 -20.84
N VAL A 47 -4.60 1.05 -19.53
CA VAL A 47 -5.54 0.52 -18.53
C VAL A 47 -6.35 1.65 -17.88
N PRO A 48 -7.55 1.37 -17.31
CA PRO A 48 -8.47 2.41 -16.83
C PRO A 48 -7.95 3.21 -15.64
N ASN A 49 -7.09 2.60 -14.80
CA ASN A 49 -6.57 3.23 -13.59
C ASN A 49 -5.24 2.59 -13.15
N ASN A 50 -4.54 3.24 -12.21
CA ASN A 50 -3.24 2.79 -11.69
C ASN A 50 -3.27 1.38 -11.10
N TYR A 51 -4.40 0.95 -10.55
CA TYR A 51 -4.56 -0.34 -9.87
C TYR A 51 -4.60 -1.52 -10.85
N GLU A 52 -4.93 -1.27 -12.11
CA GLU A 52 -5.02 -2.30 -13.16
C GLU A 52 -3.73 -2.42 -13.98
N THR A 53 -2.66 -1.73 -13.56
CA THR A 53 -1.31 -1.90 -14.11
C THR A 53 -0.66 -3.19 -13.60
N ASP A 54 0.33 -3.68 -14.31
CA ASP A 54 1.18 -4.81 -13.89
C ASP A 54 1.96 -4.56 -12.58
N LEU A 55 2.02 -3.30 -12.14
CA LEU A 55 2.68 -2.90 -10.89
C LEU A 55 1.83 -3.17 -9.63
N ILE A 56 0.50 -3.30 -9.77
CA ILE A 56 -0.40 -3.45 -8.62
C ILE A 56 -1.40 -4.59 -8.81
N PHE A 57 -1.92 -4.77 -10.03
CA PHE A 57 -2.97 -5.75 -10.31
C PHE A 57 -2.67 -7.18 -9.86
N PRO A 58 -1.42 -7.69 -9.96
CA PRO A 58 -1.09 -9.02 -9.44
C PRO A 58 -1.43 -9.21 -7.95
N LEU A 59 -1.29 -8.16 -7.13
CA LEU A 59 -1.66 -8.21 -5.71
C LEU A 59 -3.19 -8.17 -5.51
N ILE A 60 -3.89 -7.43 -6.36
CA ILE A 60 -5.36 -7.39 -6.37
C ILE A 60 -5.90 -8.77 -6.75
N GLN A 61 -5.29 -9.43 -7.76
CA GLN A 61 -5.66 -10.77 -8.17
C GLN A 61 -5.39 -11.80 -7.06
N ALA A 62 -4.23 -11.73 -6.40
CA ALA A 62 -3.93 -12.60 -5.26
C ALA A 62 -4.95 -12.45 -4.12
N ALA A 63 -5.39 -11.21 -3.84
CA ALA A 63 -6.45 -10.96 -2.87
C ALA A 63 -7.82 -11.49 -3.31
N ALA A 64 -8.15 -11.38 -4.60
CA ALA A 64 -9.37 -11.94 -5.17
C ALA A 64 -9.41 -13.47 -5.08
N ASP A 65 -8.29 -14.12 -5.39
CA ASP A 65 -8.12 -15.56 -5.29
C ASP A 65 -8.30 -16.06 -3.84
N LEU A 66 -7.74 -15.34 -2.86
CA LEU A 66 -7.91 -15.62 -1.43
C LEU A 66 -9.37 -15.48 -0.96
N ALA A 67 -10.09 -14.50 -1.53
CA ALA A 67 -11.50 -14.28 -1.24
C ALA A 67 -12.44 -15.22 -2.03
N GLY A 68 -11.93 -15.93 -3.04
CA GLY A 68 -12.73 -16.78 -3.93
C GLY A 68 -13.69 -15.98 -4.81
N VAL A 69 -13.30 -14.76 -5.22
CA VAL A 69 -14.13 -13.84 -6.01
C VAL A 69 -13.47 -13.47 -7.34
N ASP A 70 -14.28 -13.15 -8.34
CA ASP A 70 -13.80 -12.59 -9.60
C ASP A 70 -13.85 -11.05 -9.55
N TYR A 71 -12.68 -10.41 -9.70
CA TYR A 71 -12.57 -8.95 -9.71
C TYR A 71 -13.51 -8.29 -10.72
N ALA A 72 -13.67 -8.89 -11.91
CA ALA A 72 -14.49 -8.31 -12.97
C ALA A 72 -15.98 -8.28 -12.60
N GLN A 73 -16.45 -9.22 -11.79
CA GLN A 73 -17.85 -9.40 -11.42
C GLN A 73 -18.24 -8.63 -10.14
N LEU A 74 -17.28 -8.08 -9.40
CA LEU A 74 -17.57 -7.34 -8.19
C LEU A 74 -18.18 -5.96 -8.47
N ASP A 75 -18.98 -5.51 -7.50
CA ASP A 75 -19.42 -4.12 -7.43
C ASP A 75 -18.27 -3.17 -7.06
N ASP A 76 -18.53 -1.87 -7.07
CA ASP A 76 -17.50 -0.86 -6.77
C ASP A 76 -16.94 -0.98 -5.35
N LYS A 77 -17.73 -1.44 -4.38
CA LYS A 77 -17.28 -1.64 -2.99
C LYS A 77 -16.33 -2.82 -2.89
N GLY A 78 -16.66 -3.92 -3.54
CA GLY A 78 -15.80 -5.11 -3.61
C GLY A 78 -14.48 -4.80 -4.33
N LYS A 79 -14.54 -4.14 -5.49
CA LYS A 79 -13.35 -3.67 -6.22
C LYS A 79 -12.49 -2.74 -5.37
N THR A 80 -13.12 -1.80 -4.64
CA THR A 80 -12.40 -0.90 -3.73
C THR A 80 -11.70 -1.69 -2.62
N SER A 81 -12.35 -2.70 -2.04
CA SER A 81 -11.73 -3.53 -1.01
C SER A 81 -10.50 -4.27 -1.53
N LEU A 82 -10.58 -4.87 -2.71
CA LEU A 82 -9.43 -5.54 -3.34
C LEU A 82 -8.29 -4.55 -3.65
N LYS A 83 -8.61 -3.36 -4.16
CA LYS A 83 -7.63 -2.30 -4.42
C LYS A 83 -6.91 -1.86 -3.14
N VAL A 84 -7.64 -1.70 -2.02
CA VAL A 84 -7.05 -1.38 -0.72
C VAL A 84 -6.11 -2.50 -0.26
N ILE A 85 -6.51 -3.76 -0.38
CA ILE A 85 -5.67 -4.90 0.00
C ILE A 85 -4.39 -4.90 -0.82
N GLY A 86 -4.47 -4.81 -2.15
CA GLY A 86 -3.30 -4.85 -3.04
C GLY A 86 -2.33 -3.68 -2.79
N ASP A 87 -2.84 -2.45 -2.76
CA ASP A 87 -2.04 -1.24 -2.52
C ASP A 87 -1.36 -1.25 -1.15
N HIS A 88 -2.13 -1.53 -0.10
CA HIS A 88 -1.60 -1.48 1.25
C HIS A 88 -0.65 -2.65 1.55
N SER A 89 -0.87 -3.84 0.98
CA SER A 89 0.05 -4.96 1.13
C SER A 89 1.44 -4.65 0.57
N ARG A 90 1.51 -3.99 -0.59
CA ARG A 90 2.77 -3.47 -1.15
C ARG A 90 3.44 -2.48 -0.21
N ALA A 91 2.66 -1.50 0.26
CA ALA A 91 3.16 -0.43 1.13
C ALA A 91 3.68 -0.96 2.47
N VAL A 92 2.95 -1.85 3.15
CA VAL A 92 3.38 -2.39 4.46
C VAL A 92 4.59 -3.30 4.32
N THR A 93 4.69 -4.09 3.25
CA THR A 93 5.86 -4.91 2.95
C THR A 93 7.11 -4.05 2.85
N GLN A 94 7.04 -2.95 2.10
CA GLN A 94 8.17 -2.03 1.94
C GLN A 94 8.50 -1.28 3.24
N LEU A 95 7.50 -0.79 3.98
CA LEU A 95 7.71 -0.14 5.27
C LEU A 95 8.43 -1.04 6.26
N ILE A 96 8.05 -2.32 6.36
CA ILE A 96 8.74 -3.27 7.24
C ILE A 96 10.14 -3.56 6.71
N CYS A 97 10.30 -3.71 5.40
CA CYS A 97 11.61 -3.85 4.77
C CYS A 97 12.54 -2.69 5.13
N ASP A 98 12.04 -1.46 5.19
CA ASP A 98 12.79 -0.26 5.58
C ASP A 98 12.97 -0.13 7.10
N GLY A 99 12.61 -1.14 7.89
CA GLY A 99 12.84 -1.21 9.33
C GLY A 99 11.76 -0.54 10.18
N VAL A 100 10.60 -0.21 9.62
CA VAL A 100 9.48 0.29 10.42
C VAL A 100 8.79 -0.88 11.11
N THR A 101 8.61 -0.78 12.43
CA THR A 101 7.84 -1.73 13.24
C THR A 101 6.50 -1.13 13.67
N ALA A 102 5.46 -1.95 13.76
CA ALA A 102 4.13 -1.48 14.13
C ALA A 102 4.08 -1.00 15.59
N SER A 103 3.57 0.20 15.79
CA SER A 103 3.47 0.83 17.12
C SER A 103 2.24 1.74 17.22
N ASN A 104 2.07 2.41 18.37
CA ASN A 104 0.98 3.36 18.59
C ASN A 104 1.35 4.80 18.21
N LEU A 105 2.60 5.07 17.88
CA LEU A 105 3.13 6.42 17.65
C LEU A 105 3.96 6.48 16.37
N GLY A 106 4.07 7.67 15.78
CA GLY A 106 4.95 7.97 14.66
C GLY A 106 4.68 7.09 13.43
N ARG A 107 5.75 6.68 12.76
CA ARG A 107 5.69 5.86 11.55
C ARG A 107 5.07 4.48 11.79
N GLY A 108 5.32 3.90 12.95
CA GLY A 108 4.76 2.59 13.34
C GLY A 108 3.24 2.61 13.49
N TYR A 109 2.65 3.74 13.87
CA TYR A 109 1.20 3.92 13.89
C TYR A 109 0.62 3.86 12.48
N ILE A 110 1.28 4.47 11.50
CA ILE A 110 0.83 4.43 10.10
C ILE A 110 0.87 2.99 9.57
N LEU A 111 1.98 2.27 9.82
CA LEU A 111 2.09 0.86 9.45
C LEU A 111 0.95 0.04 10.06
N ARG A 112 0.71 0.15 11.36
CA ARG A 112 -0.39 -0.55 12.06
C ARG A 112 -1.76 -0.20 11.47
N ARG A 113 -2.01 1.06 11.17
CA ARG A 113 -3.27 1.52 10.56
C ARG A 113 -3.50 0.89 9.18
N LEU A 114 -2.46 0.82 8.35
CA LEU A 114 -2.53 0.19 7.03
C LEU A 114 -2.82 -1.31 7.15
N LEU A 115 -2.10 -2.02 8.02
CA LEU A 115 -2.33 -3.46 8.28
C LEU A 115 -3.76 -3.75 8.71
N ARG A 116 -4.29 -2.98 9.66
CA ARG A 116 -5.68 -3.12 10.12
C ARG A 116 -6.69 -2.86 9.01
N ARG A 117 -6.41 -1.92 8.11
CA ARG A 117 -7.26 -1.68 6.94
C ARG A 117 -7.26 -2.88 5.99
N VAL A 118 -6.11 -3.48 5.73
CA VAL A 118 -6.03 -4.70 4.91
C VAL A 118 -6.91 -5.80 5.50
N VAL A 119 -6.73 -6.11 6.78
CA VAL A 119 -7.52 -7.17 7.46
C VAL A 119 -9.01 -6.85 7.43
N ARG A 120 -9.41 -5.60 7.71
CA ARG A 120 -10.81 -5.17 7.64
C ARG A 120 -11.41 -5.37 6.25
N HIS A 121 -10.70 -4.97 5.21
CA HIS A 121 -11.19 -5.14 3.83
C HIS A 121 -11.23 -6.61 3.41
N GLY A 122 -10.32 -7.45 3.92
CA GLY A 122 -10.40 -8.90 3.76
C GLY A 122 -11.68 -9.48 4.38
N ARG A 123 -12.01 -9.08 5.61
CA ARG A 123 -13.28 -9.47 6.25
C ARG A 123 -14.52 -9.05 5.46
N LEU A 124 -14.53 -7.84 4.88
CA LEU A 124 -15.63 -7.38 4.02
C LEU A 124 -15.81 -8.24 2.76
N LEU A 125 -14.77 -8.92 2.32
CA LEU A 125 -14.78 -9.84 1.18
C LEU A 125 -14.99 -11.31 1.60
N GLY A 126 -15.17 -11.59 2.90
CA GLY A 126 -15.40 -12.94 3.43
C GLY A 126 -14.12 -13.74 3.70
N ILE A 127 -12.96 -13.11 3.77
CA ILE A 127 -11.72 -13.78 4.16
C ILE A 127 -11.68 -13.90 5.69
N ASP A 128 -12.03 -15.08 6.21
CA ASP A 128 -12.14 -15.33 7.66
C ASP A 128 -10.84 -15.79 8.30
N LYS A 129 -9.89 -16.29 7.50
CA LYS A 129 -8.60 -16.80 7.97
C LYS A 129 -7.53 -15.73 7.90
N PRO A 130 -6.44 -15.82 8.70
CA PRO A 130 -5.27 -14.99 8.53
C PRO A 130 -4.72 -15.08 7.10
N PHE A 131 -4.37 -13.95 6.49
CA PHE A 131 -3.95 -13.90 5.08
C PHE A 131 -2.84 -12.88 4.81
N LEU A 132 -2.43 -12.07 5.79
CA LEU A 132 -1.40 -11.05 5.59
C LEU A 132 -0.04 -11.64 5.18
N VAL A 133 0.31 -12.82 5.69
CA VAL A 133 1.55 -13.52 5.29
C VAL A 133 1.50 -13.85 3.80
N THR A 134 0.41 -14.44 3.31
CA THR A 134 0.25 -14.76 1.89
C THR A 134 0.31 -13.52 1.01
N MET A 135 -0.33 -12.41 1.44
CA MET A 135 -0.23 -11.14 0.73
C MET A 135 1.19 -10.55 0.78
N GLY A 136 1.91 -10.74 1.88
CA GLY A 136 3.32 -10.36 2.02
C GLY A 136 4.23 -11.14 1.06
N GLU A 137 4.03 -12.44 0.93
CA GLU A 137 4.75 -13.29 -0.02
C GLU A 137 4.49 -12.85 -1.47
N ALA A 138 3.23 -12.57 -1.82
CA ALA A 138 2.87 -12.04 -3.13
C ALA A 138 3.53 -10.67 -3.40
N ALA A 139 3.55 -9.78 -2.40
CA ALA A 139 4.20 -8.48 -2.52
C ALA A 139 5.73 -8.60 -2.67
N ILE A 140 6.39 -9.48 -1.93
CA ILE A 140 7.82 -9.78 -2.07
C ILE A 140 8.12 -10.32 -3.46
N ALA A 141 7.30 -11.26 -3.95
CA ALA A 141 7.47 -11.82 -5.30
C ALA A 141 7.36 -10.77 -6.40
N LEU A 142 6.46 -9.79 -6.25
CA LEU A 142 6.28 -8.68 -7.17
C LEU A 142 7.45 -7.67 -7.11
N LEU A 143 7.90 -7.35 -5.91
CA LEU A 143 8.89 -6.29 -5.66
C LEU A 143 10.35 -6.72 -5.86
N LYS A 144 10.67 -8.00 -5.75
CA LYS A 144 12.04 -8.53 -5.70
C LYS A 144 12.94 -8.09 -6.85
N GLY A 145 12.38 -7.85 -8.04
CA GLY A 145 13.14 -7.43 -9.22
C GLY A 145 13.67 -6.00 -9.12
N ALA A 146 12.88 -5.08 -8.56
CA ALA A 146 13.24 -3.69 -8.38
C ALA A 146 13.84 -3.40 -6.98
N HIS A 147 13.47 -4.19 -5.98
CA HIS A 147 13.85 -4.03 -4.58
C HIS A 147 14.38 -5.35 -3.99
N PRO A 148 15.63 -5.77 -4.28
CA PRO A 148 16.20 -7.04 -3.79
C PRO A 148 16.20 -7.19 -2.27
N SER A 149 16.25 -6.08 -1.52
CA SER A 149 16.19 -6.04 -0.05
C SER A 149 14.96 -6.71 0.54
N VAL A 150 13.86 -6.81 -0.19
CA VAL A 150 12.66 -7.51 0.32
C VAL A 150 12.90 -9.02 0.45
N ILE A 151 13.77 -9.61 -0.36
CA ILE A 151 14.20 -11.02 -0.24
C ILE A 151 15.12 -11.19 0.98
N GLU A 152 16.11 -10.32 1.12
CA GLU A 152 17.06 -10.37 2.24
C GLU A 152 16.37 -10.26 3.59
N ARG A 153 15.26 -9.53 3.66
CA ARG A 153 14.48 -9.27 4.87
C ARG A 153 13.15 -10.02 4.93
N GLN A 154 12.95 -11.01 4.07
CA GLN A 154 11.67 -11.73 3.95
C GLN A 154 11.19 -12.28 5.30
N GLU A 155 12.05 -12.94 6.07
CA GLU A 155 11.68 -13.51 7.38
C GLU A 155 11.15 -12.45 8.35
N VAL A 156 11.82 -11.29 8.42
CA VAL A 156 11.42 -10.17 9.28
C VAL A 156 10.06 -9.61 8.83
N ILE A 157 9.87 -9.45 7.52
CA ILE A 157 8.62 -8.94 6.94
C ILE A 157 7.46 -9.87 7.29
N LEU A 158 7.58 -11.16 7.02
CA LEU A 158 6.51 -12.12 7.24
C LEU A 158 6.21 -12.30 8.73
N ALA A 159 7.22 -12.33 9.59
CA ALA A 159 7.04 -12.41 11.04
C ALA A 159 6.29 -11.20 11.61
N GLU A 160 6.59 -9.98 11.14
CA GLU A 160 5.89 -8.76 11.57
C GLU A 160 4.42 -8.76 11.11
N LEU A 161 4.16 -9.15 9.86
CA LEU A 161 2.80 -9.28 9.33
C LEU A 161 1.98 -10.28 10.14
N GLN A 162 2.51 -11.46 10.40
CA GLN A 162 1.85 -12.50 11.20
C GLN A 162 1.55 -12.01 12.61
N ARG A 163 2.51 -11.37 13.26
CA ARG A 163 2.37 -10.87 14.63
C ARG A 163 1.27 -9.83 14.76
N GLU A 164 1.24 -8.85 13.86
CA GLU A 164 0.26 -7.77 13.93
C GLU A 164 -1.14 -8.23 13.51
N GLU A 165 -1.24 -9.16 12.56
CA GLU A 165 -2.52 -9.76 12.20
C GLU A 165 -3.14 -10.52 13.38
N ALA A 166 -2.38 -11.40 14.04
CA ALA A 166 -2.84 -12.14 15.22
C ALA A 166 -3.36 -11.21 16.32
N ARG A 167 -2.60 -10.16 16.65
CA ARG A 167 -3.00 -9.15 17.63
C ARG A 167 -4.29 -8.41 17.26
N PHE A 168 -4.46 -8.12 15.98
CA PHE A 168 -5.65 -7.42 15.54
C PHE A 168 -6.89 -8.31 15.55
N LEU A 169 -6.75 -9.59 15.16
CA LEU A 169 -7.84 -10.56 15.22
C LEU A 169 -8.34 -10.78 16.65
N GLU A 170 -7.44 -10.90 17.64
CA GLU A 170 -7.83 -10.95 19.06
C GLU A 170 -8.62 -9.72 19.50
N THR A 171 -8.20 -8.53 19.03
CA THR A 171 -8.90 -7.28 19.34
C THR A 171 -10.28 -7.22 18.71
N LEU A 172 -10.43 -7.70 17.46
CA LEU A 172 -11.72 -7.77 16.77
C LEU A 172 -12.66 -8.72 17.46
N GLU A 173 -12.24 -9.95 17.76
CA GLU A 173 -13.06 -10.95 18.46
C GLU A 173 -13.57 -10.44 19.82
N ARG A 174 -12.68 -9.74 20.57
CA ARG A 174 -13.07 -9.11 21.83
C ARG A 174 -14.11 -8.01 21.62
N GLY A 175 -13.93 -7.17 20.61
CA GLY A 175 -14.87 -6.11 20.27
C GLY A 175 -16.23 -6.63 19.83
N GLU A 176 -16.26 -7.67 19.02
CA GLU A 176 -17.49 -8.34 18.56
C GLU A 176 -18.27 -8.96 19.71
N LYS A 177 -17.58 -9.62 20.65
CA LYS A 177 -18.21 -10.18 21.87
C LYS A 177 -18.85 -9.11 22.71
N LEU A 178 -18.15 -8.01 22.99
CA LEU A 178 -18.69 -6.88 23.76
C LEU A 178 -19.89 -6.22 23.07
N LEU A 179 -19.88 -6.13 21.74
CA LEU A 179 -20.99 -5.57 20.99
C LEU A 179 -22.23 -6.48 20.99
N ALA A 180 -22.03 -7.79 21.06
CA ALA A 180 -23.12 -8.77 21.10
C ALA A 180 -23.80 -8.84 22.50
N GLU A 181 -23.16 -8.30 23.55
CA GLU A 181 -23.70 -8.25 24.91
C GLU A 181 -24.54 -6.98 25.16
N VAL A 182 -24.58 -6.04 24.21
CA VAL A 182 -25.35 -4.77 24.26
C VAL A 182 -26.62 -4.89 23.44
#